data_5a4215126e2ac88c716e260f4aa1f106
#
_entry.id   5a4215126e2ac88c716e260f4aa1f106
#
_cell.length_a   1.000
_cell.length_b   1.000
_cell.length_c   1.000
_cell.angle_alpha   90.00
_cell.angle_beta   90.00
_cell.angle_gamma   90.00
#
_symmetry.space_group_name_H-M   'P 1'
#
loop_
_entity.id
_entity.type
_entity.pdbx_description
1 polymer ?
#
loop_
_entity_poly.entity_id
_entity_poly.type
_entity_poly.pdbx_seq_one_letter_code
_entity_poly.pdbx_strand_id
1 'polypeptide(L)'
;MLHHFPFYLSLIVIIIFLIMLANKVKVAYPIFLVLAGLAISFVPGVPVISIDPELIFIIFLPPLLYEAAWNTSWKELWRWRRIIGSFAFLIVFLTATVVALVANYMIPGFTIALGFLLGAIVSPPDAVSAGAILRFVKVPKRLASILEGESLLNDASSLIIMRFALIAVGTGQFVMHEAALSFVWMVLGGIGIGVLIGFVFFKAHRLFPTDVNTDIVLSLVAPYIMYIAAESIESSGVLSVVSGGLYLANRKHLFLSNSSRLRAENVWESLCFILNGLVFMLIGLDLPEITSNLNDVSIGTAIGYGVLITAVLIVVRILSAYGAVVFTLIARNFITVADKRSPGVKGPFILGWAGMRGVVSLAAALSIPVYYNDVLLPQRNLILFITFVVILLTLVLQGLTLPYLIRKMNLVDQDNHLPEGEAYLQLYKQLAEQSLVHLKENYPEELRQQQVLQQLARKWEDSHQLLENEIMATECRVVYVSMLNKQREWLRDWNKDYTIDEEVIRKHLHRLDLEEEKMKFLATE
;
A
#
# COMPACT_ATOMS: atom_id res chain seq x y z
N MET A 1 10.95 -30.15 2.02
CA MET A 1 10.67 -28.91 2.78
C MET A 1 11.70 -28.61 3.89
N LEU A 2 12.03 -29.54 4.80
CA LEU A 2 12.96 -29.27 5.91
C LEU A 2 14.37 -28.87 5.46
N HIS A 3 14.90 -29.36 4.35
CA HIS A 3 16.23 -29.01 3.83
C HIS A 3 16.35 -27.56 3.35
N HIS A 4 15.24 -26.91 2.97
CA HIS A 4 15.24 -25.52 2.50
C HIS A 4 14.88 -24.51 3.60
N PHE A 5 14.49 -24.96 4.79
CA PHE A 5 14.12 -24.08 5.90
C PHE A 5 15.23 -23.10 6.32
N PRO A 6 16.52 -23.52 6.46
CA PRO A 6 17.61 -22.58 6.75
C PRO A 6 17.78 -21.52 5.66
N PHE A 7 17.52 -21.86 4.40
CA PHE A 7 17.58 -20.92 3.29
C PHE A 7 16.49 -19.84 3.42
N TYR A 8 15.23 -20.21 3.72
CA TYR A 8 14.16 -19.22 3.92
C TYR A 8 14.42 -18.30 5.10
N LEU A 9 14.95 -18.82 6.20
CA LEU A 9 15.37 -18.00 7.34
C LEU A 9 16.50 -17.03 6.97
N SER A 10 17.52 -17.50 6.25
CA SER A 10 18.61 -16.64 5.80
C SER A 10 18.12 -15.56 4.85
N LEU A 11 17.15 -15.88 3.97
CA LEU A 11 16.52 -14.92 3.08
C LEU A 11 15.84 -13.79 3.85
N ILE A 12 15.06 -14.12 4.89
CA ILE A 12 14.42 -13.10 5.74
C ILE A 12 15.47 -12.22 6.42
N VAL A 13 16.53 -12.80 6.96
CA VAL A 13 17.62 -12.02 7.59
C VAL A 13 18.30 -11.10 6.58
N ILE A 14 18.57 -11.58 5.36
CA ILE A 14 19.14 -10.78 4.27
C ILE A 14 18.20 -9.63 3.90
N ILE A 15 16.90 -9.90 3.76
CA ILE A 15 15.88 -8.87 3.49
C ILE A 15 15.94 -7.77 4.54
N ILE A 16 15.90 -8.11 5.83
CA ILE A 16 15.94 -7.13 6.92
C ILE A 16 17.23 -6.31 6.86
N PHE A 17 18.38 -6.95 6.67
CA PHE A 17 19.67 -6.27 6.56
C PHE A 17 19.72 -5.30 5.37
N LEU A 18 19.21 -5.72 4.21
CA LEU A 18 19.15 -4.88 3.01
C LEU A 18 18.21 -3.67 3.18
N ILE A 19 17.09 -3.85 3.88
CA ILE A 19 16.18 -2.75 4.19
C ILE A 19 16.84 -1.76 5.15
N MET A 20 17.55 -2.25 6.17
CA MET A 20 18.34 -1.38 7.07
C MET A 20 19.40 -0.59 6.29
N LEU A 21 20.07 -1.23 5.34
CA LEU A 21 21.07 -0.59 4.47
C LEU A 21 20.40 0.46 3.55
N ALA A 22 19.27 0.12 2.94
CA ALA A 22 18.50 1.02 2.09
C ALA A 22 18.08 2.30 2.83
N ASN A 23 17.60 2.15 4.06
CA ASN A 23 17.21 3.28 4.93
C ASN A 23 18.43 4.16 5.28
N LYS A 24 19.60 3.55 5.54
CA LYS A 24 20.86 4.27 5.83
C LYS A 24 21.31 5.11 4.62
N VAL A 25 21.20 4.56 3.41
CA VAL A 25 21.58 5.22 2.16
C VAL A 25 20.48 6.16 1.64
N LYS A 26 19.29 6.14 2.24
CA LYS A 26 18.09 6.90 1.82
C LYS A 26 17.63 6.58 0.40
N VAL A 27 17.68 5.30 0.03
CA VAL A 27 17.15 4.76 -1.24
C VAL A 27 15.98 3.84 -0.92
N ALA A 28 14.98 3.81 -1.79
CA ALA A 28 13.81 2.94 -1.60
C ALA A 28 14.21 1.47 -1.55
N TYR A 29 13.82 0.76 -0.50
CA TYR A 29 14.19 -0.65 -0.27
C TYR A 29 13.78 -1.61 -1.40
N PRO A 30 12.68 -1.43 -2.16
CA PRO A 30 12.34 -2.31 -3.26
C PRO A 30 13.45 -2.45 -4.30
N ILE A 31 14.15 -1.34 -4.60
CA ILE A 31 15.27 -1.34 -5.56
C ILE A 31 16.40 -2.23 -5.06
N PHE A 32 16.79 -2.08 -3.78
CA PHE A 32 17.84 -2.90 -3.17
C PHE A 32 17.48 -4.37 -3.17
N LEU A 33 16.23 -4.71 -2.85
CA LEU A 33 15.78 -6.09 -2.75
C LEU A 33 15.75 -6.78 -4.12
N VAL A 34 15.23 -6.11 -5.16
CA VAL A 34 15.24 -6.68 -6.52
C VAL A 34 16.66 -6.88 -7.04
N LEU A 35 17.55 -5.89 -6.85
CA LEU A 35 18.94 -6.01 -7.28
C LEU A 35 19.71 -7.07 -6.49
N ALA A 36 19.45 -7.20 -5.19
CA ALA A 36 20.08 -8.23 -4.36
C ALA A 36 19.55 -9.63 -4.72
N GLY A 37 18.25 -9.79 -4.92
CA GLY A 37 17.65 -11.02 -5.43
C GLY A 37 18.29 -11.44 -6.74
N LEU A 38 18.44 -10.49 -7.67
CA LEU A 38 19.14 -10.69 -8.93
C LEU A 38 20.61 -11.11 -8.72
N ALA A 39 21.34 -10.45 -7.83
CA ALA A 39 22.73 -10.82 -7.54
C ALA A 39 22.85 -12.23 -6.91
N ILE A 40 21.95 -12.56 -5.99
CA ILE A 40 21.90 -13.88 -5.34
C ILE A 40 21.53 -14.98 -6.35
N SER A 41 20.70 -14.69 -7.33
CA SER A 41 20.29 -15.67 -8.35
C SER A 41 21.45 -16.22 -9.20
N PHE A 42 22.56 -15.48 -9.29
CA PHE A 42 23.77 -15.94 -9.98
C PHE A 42 24.71 -16.75 -9.09
N VAL A 43 24.43 -16.93 -7.79
CA VAL A 43 25.27 -17.70 -6.87
C VAL A 43 25.00 -19.19 -7.06
N PRO A 44 26.00 -20.00 -7.40
CA PRO A 44 25.84 -21.45 -7.55
C PRO A 44 25.38 -22.09 -6.24
N GLY A 45 24.37 -22.97 -6.33
CA GLY A 45 23.82 -23.68 -5.16
C GLY A 45 22.65 -23.01 -4.46
N VAL A 46 22.21 -21.84 -4.89
CA VAL A 46 20.95 -21.24 -4.45
C VAL A 46 19.79 -22.08 -5.02
N PRO A 47 18.86 -22.58 -4.19
CA PRO A 47 17.75 -23.36 -4.69
C PRO A 47 16.81 -22.46 -5.51
N VAL A 48 16.39 -22.95 -6.67
CA VAL A 48 15.33 -22.30 -7.45
C VAL A 48 14.03 -22.42 -6.66
N ILE A 49 13.45 -21.29 -6.32
CA ILE A 49 12.19 -21.22 -5.57
C ILE A 49 11.06 -21.23 -6.60
N SER A 50 10.63 -22.42 -7.01
CA SER A 50 9.39 -22.54 -7.78
C SER A 50 8.20 -22.36 -6.83
N ILE A 51 7.65 -21.16 -6.74
CA ILE A 51 6.41 -20.91 -6.00
C ILE A 51 5.26 -21.07 -6.99
N ASP A 52 4.24 -21.82 -6.58
CA ASP A 52 3.00 -21.91 -7.35
C ASP A 52 2.42 -20.50 -7.51
N PRO A 53 2.18 -20.03 -8.74
CA PRO A 53 1.68 -18.69 -9.01
C PRO A 53 0.35 -18.37 -8.30
N GLU A 54 -0.54 -19.36 -8.15
CA GLU A 54 -1.80 -19.18 -7.43
C GLU A 54 -1.57 -18.90 -5.95
N LEU A 55 -0.55 -19.54 -5.35
CA LEU A 55 -0.16 -19.29 -3.97
C LEU A 55 0.40 -17.88 -3.78
N ILE A 56 1.11 -17.33 -4.77
CA ILE A 56 1.59 -15.93 -4.70
C ILE A 56 0.40 -14.98 -4.57
N PHE A 57 -0.64 -15.16 -5.40
CA PHE A 57 -1.83 -14.32 -5.32
C PHE A 57 -2.55 -14.46 -3.98
N ILE A 58 -2.75 -15.70 -3.50
CA ILE A 58 -3.51 -15.93 -2.27
C ILE A 58 -2.74 -15.47 -1.03
N ILE A 59 -1.41 -15.69 -0.98
CA ILE A 59 -0.62 -15.37 0.22
C ILE A 59 -0.32 -13.87 0.32
N PHE A 60 0.07 -13.23 -0.79
CA PHE A 60 0.60 -11.86 -0.75
C PHE A 60 -0.46 -10.80 -1.04
N LEU A 61 -1.34 -11.03 -2.01
CA LEU A 61 -2.23 -9.98 -2.49
C LEU A 61 -3.30 -9.56 -1.47
N PRO A 62 -4.06 -10.48 -0.83
CA PRO A 62 -5.11 -10.08 0.11
C PRO A 62 -4.61 -9.27 1.30
N PRO A 63 -3.53 -9.65 2.03
CA PRO A 63 -3.06 -8.85 3.14
C PRO A 63 -2.52 -7.48 2.72
N LEU A 64 -1.78 -7.37 1.60
CA LEU A 64 -1.24 -6.11 1.12
C LEU A 64 -2.35 -5.13 0.70
N LEU A 65 -3.37 -5.62 0.00
CA LEU A 65 -4.53 -4.81 -0.38
C LEU A 65 -5.38 -4.40 0.82
N TYR A 66 -5.54 -5.31 1.79
CA TYR A 66 -6.31 -5.02 3.00
C TYR A 66 -5.64 -3.94 3.86
N GLU A 67 -4.33 -4.04 4.06
CA GLU A 67 -3.54 -3.05 4.78
C GLU A 67 -3.60 -1.68 4.08
N ALA A 68 -3.44 -1.66 2.75
CA ALA A 68 -3.59 -0.45 1.96
C ALA A 68 -5.00 0.17 2.12
N ALA A 69 -6.06 -0.65 2.03
CA ALA A 69 -7.43 -0.21 2.23
C ALA A 69 -7.69 0.27 3.67
N TRP A 70 -7.07 -0.38 4.67
CA TRP A 70 -7.21 -0.03 6.09
C TRP A 70 -6.60 1.33 6.44
N ASN A 71 -5.53 1.72 5.75
CA ASN A 71 -4.82 2.98 5.97
C ASN A 71 -5.32 4.12 5.07
N THR A 72 -6.06 3.80 4.01
CA THR A 72 -6.58 4.81 3.08
C THR A 72 -7.67 5.67 3.72
N SER A 73 -7.55 6.99 3.59
CA SER A 73 -8.58 7.93 4.05
C SER A 73 -9.82 7.86 3.16
N TRP A 74 -10.96 7.38 3.72
CA TRP A 74 -12.24 7.37 3.02
C TRP A 74 -12.66 8.75 2.52
N LYS A 75 -12.38 9.80 3.31
CA LYS A 75 -12.71 11.20 2.96
C LYS A 75 -11.99 11.65 1.69
N GLU A 76 -10.68 11.38 1.61
CA GLU A 76 -9.88 11.74 0.44
C GLU A 76 -10.23 10.87 -0.77
N LEU A 77 -10.40 9.55 -0.57
CA LEU A 77 -10.83 8.64 -1.63
C LEU A 77 -12.16 9.11 -2.26
N TRP A 78 -13.15 9.49 -1.44
CA TRP A 78 -14.44 9.98 -1.91
C TRP A 78 -14.35 11.36 -2.57
N ARG A 79 -13.48 12.24 -2.05
CA ARG A 79 -13.20 13.56 -2.64
C ARG A 79 -12.63 13.42 -4.05
N TRP A 80 -11.65 12.55 -4.22
CA TRP A 80 -10.94 12.35 -5.49
C TRP A 80 -11.46 11.18 -6.33
N ARG A 81 -12.57 10.54 -5.95
CA ARG A 81 -13.11 9.32 -6.58
C ARG A 81 -13.19 9.34 -8.11
N ARG A 82 -13.48 10.51 -8.73
CA ARG A 82 -13.57 10.63 -10.19
C ARG A 82 -12.20 10.52 -10.86
N ILE A 83 -11.21 11.20 -10.30
CA ILE A 83 -9.83 11.15 -10.79
C ILE A 83 -9.28 9.75 -10.55
N ILE A 84 -9.40 9.24 -9.34
CA ILE A 84 -8.96 7.89 -8.96
C ILE A 84 -9.62 6.84 -9.86
N GLY A 85 -10.93 6.85 -10.01
CA GLY A 85 -11.64 5.91 -10.89
C GLY A 85 -11.23 6.03 -12.37
N SER A 86 -11.01 7.26 -12.87
CA SER A 86 -10.51 7.46 -14.23
C SER A 86 -9.10 6.85 -14.41
N PHE A 87 -8.21 7.06 -13.45
CA PHE A 87 -6.86 6.48 -13.50
C PHE A 87 -6.88 4.97 -13.34
N ALA A 88 -7.65 4.45 -12.40
CA ALA A 88 -7.70 3.02 -12.11
C ALA A 88 -8.35 2.18 -13.23
N PHE A 89 -9.32 2.71 -13.96
CA PHE A 89 -10.03 1.95 -14.99
C PHE A 89 -9.71 2.43 -16.41
N LEU A 90 -9.98 3.71 -16.72
CA LEU A 90 -9.85 4.22 -18.08
C LEU A 90 -8.39 4.28 -18.55
N ILE A 91 -7.49 4.80 -17.71
CA ILE A 91 -6.07 4.95 -18.07
C ILE A 91 -5.38 3.59 -18.10
N VAL A 92 -5.72 2.66 -17.20
CA VAL A 92 -5.22 1.28 -17.25
C VAL A 92 -5.64 0.60 -18.56
N PHE A 93 -6.92 0.70 -18.93
CA PHE A 93 -7.42 0.15 -20.19
C PHE A 93 -6.75 0.80 -21.43
N LEU A 94 -6.62 2.12 -21.44
CA LEU A 94 -5.92 2.85 -22.51
C LEU A 94 -4.46 2.41 -22.62
N THR A 95 -3.76 2.30 -21.49
CA THR A 95 -2.37 1.86 -21.43
C THR A 95 -2.23 0.43 -21.95
N ALA A 96 -3.09 -0.49 -21.51
CA ALA A 96 -3.11 -1.86 -21.98
C ALA A 96 -3.37 -1.93 -23.49
N THR A 97 -4.27 -1.10 -24.01
CA THR A 97 -4.58 -1.02 -25.45
C THR A 97 -3.36 -0.55 -26.25
N VAL A 98 -2.69 0.53 -25.81
CA VAL A 98 -1.51 1.04 -26.51
C VAL A 98 -0.37 0.03 -26.48
N VAL A 99 -0.13 -0.63 -25.34
CA VAL A 99 0.85 -1.70 -25.22
C VAL A 99 0.49 -2.86 -26.15
N ALA A 100 -0.78 -3.25 -26.22
CA ALA A 100 -1.25 -4.31 -27.12
C ALA A 100 -0.96 -4.01 -28.58
N LEU A 101 -1.25 -2.79 -29.02
CA LEU A 101 -0.99 -2.35 -30.40
C LEU A 101 0.51 -2.32 -30.72
N VAL A 102 1.32 -1.77 -29.80
CA VAL A 102 2.78 -1.70 -29.98
C VAL A 102 3.39 -3.10 -29.97
N ALA A 103 2.99 -3.97 -29.05
CA ALA A 103 3.48 -5.33 -28.98
C ALA A 103 3.12 -6.14 -30.24
N ASN A 104 1.88 -6.04 -30.72
CA ASN A 104 1.44 -6.70 -31.95
C ASN A 104 2.23 -6.23 -33.17
N TYR A 105 2.56 -4.94 -33.23
CA TYR A 105 3.30 -4.38 -34.39
C TYR A 105 4.81 -4.68 -34.33
N MET A 106 5.42 -4.62 -33.15
CA MET A 106 6.88 -4.64 -32.98
C MET A 106 7.44 -6.01 -32.61
N ILE A 107 6.64 -6.90 -31.99
CA ILE A 107 7.11 -8.20 -31.52
C ILE A 107 6.57 -9.30 -32.45
N PRO A 108 7.45 -10.03 -33.15
CA PRO A 108 7.02 -11.12 -34.03
C PRO A 108 6.26 -12.20 -33.26
N GLY A 109 5.15 -12.63 -33.85
CA GLY A 109 4.30 -13.67 -33.24
C GLY A 109 3.35 -13.20 -32.14
N PHE A 110 3.34 -11.91 -31.79
CA PHE A 110 2.35 -11.36 -30.88
C PHE A 110 1.03 -11.07 -31.60
N THR A 111 -0.03 -11.75 -31.16
CA THR A 111 -1.39 -11.38 -31.54
C THR A 111 -1.88 -10.20 -30.69
N ILE A 112 -2.95 -9.53 -31.10
CA ILE A 112 -3.56 -8.46 -30.29
C ILE A 112 -3.97 -8.99 -28.90
N ALA A 113 -4.45 -10.21 -28.80
CA ALA A 113 -4.82 -10.83 -27.53
C ALA A 113 -3.60 -11.02 -26.60
N LEU A 114 -2.46 -11.50 -27.12
CA LEU A 114 -1.20 -11.58 -26.37
C LEU A 114 -0.68 -10.19 -25.98
N GLY A 115 -0.86 -9.21 -26.85
CA GLY A 115 -0.54 -7.82 -26.55
C GLY A 115 -1.38 -7.25 -25.42
N PHE A 116 -2.70 -7.54 -25.39
CA PHE A 116 -3.56 -7.19 -24.26
C PHE A 116 -3.20 -7.93 -22.98
N LEU A 117 -2.78 -9.20 -23.07
CA LEU A 117 -2.29 -9.96 -21.93
C LEU A 117 -1.05 -9.29 -21.31
N LEU A 118 -0.04 -8.98 -22.13
CA LEU A 118 1.13 -8.22 -21.67
C LEU A 118 0.72 -6.83 -21.15
N GLY A 119 -0.12 -6.10 -21.90
CA GLY A 119 -0.59 -4.77 -21.52
C GLY A 119 -1.33 -4.76 -20.20
N ALA A 120 -2.21 -5.72 -19.96
CA ALA A 120 -2.91 -5.86 -18.69
C ALA A 120 -1.93 -6.02 -17.51
N ILE A 121 -0.94 -6.89 -17.67
CA ILE A 121 0.05 -7.21 -16.63
C ILE A 121 0.92 -5.99 -16.27
N VAL A 122 1.36 -5.23 -17.28
CA VAL A 122 2.31 -4.13 -17.06
C VAL A 122 1.66 -2.75 -16.91
N SER A 123 0.33 -2.63 -17.06
CA SER A 123 -0.37 -1.33 -16.98
C SER A 123 -0.52 -0.78 -15.58
N PRO A 124 -0.86 -1.57 -14.52
CA PRO A 124 -1.13 -1.01 -13.21
C PRO A 124 0.16 -0.50 -12.56
N PRO A 125 0.18 0.76 -12.06
CA PRO A 125 1.27 1.23 -11.23
C PRO A 125 1.16 0.70 -9.80
N ASP A 126 2.30 0.51 -9.15
CA ASP A 126 2.43 0.00 -7.79
C ASP A 126 2.61 1.15 -6.77
N ALA A 127 1.65 1.31 -5.84
CA ALA A 127 1.76 2.30 -4.78
C ALA A 127 2.77 1.93 -3.69
N VAL A 128 3.06 0.65 -3.46
CA VAL A 128 4.02 0.24 -2.44
C VAL A 128 5.40 0.79 -2.78
N SER A 129 5.83 0.61 -4.03
CA SER A 129 7.09 1.16 -4.53
C SER A 129 7.10 2.69 -4.50
N ALA A 130 6.01 3.33 -4.93
CA ALA A 130 5.86 4.78 -4.90
C ALA A 130 5.88 5.30 -3.45
N GLY A 131 5.12 4.72 -2.54
CA GLY A 131 5.06 5.08 -1.13
C GLY A 131 6.40 4.97 -0.42
N ALA A 132 7.16 3.90 -0.69
CA ALA A 132 8.50 3.72 -0.15
C ALA A 132 9.47 4.86 -0.54
N ILE A 133 9.27 5.45 -1.73
CA ILE A 133 10.06 6.58 -2.22
C ILE A 133 9.56 7.90 -1.64
N LEU A 134 8.24 8.09 -1.59
CA LEU A 134 7.60 9.32 -1.13
C LEU A 134 7.87 9.60 0.37
N ARG A 135 8.25 8.59 1.16
CA ARG A 135 8.71 8.75 2.55
C ARG A 135 9.96 9.66 2.69
N PHE A 136 10.77 9.77 1.65
CA PHE A 136 12.01 10.58 1.66
C PHE A 136 11.85 11.99 1.10
N VAL A 137 10.65 12.37 0.65
CA VAL A 137 10.37 13.68 0.03
C VAL A 137 8.99 14.18 0.43
N LYS A 138 8.87 15.50 0.67
CA LYS A 138 7.58 16.12 0.94
C LYS A 138 6.78 16.25 -0.35
N VAL A 139 5.60 15.65 -0.38
CA VAL A 139 4.67 15.65 -1.51
C VAL A 139 3.33 16.22 -1.04
N PRO A 140 2.64 17.04 -1.85
CA PRO A 140 1.28 17.48 -1.54
C PRO A 140 0.35 16.30 -1.25
N LYS A 141 -0.44 16.36 -0.16
CA LYS A 141 -1.36 15.28 0.28
C LYS A 141 -2.27 14.81 -0.85
N ARG A 142 -2.73 15.72 -1.70
CA ARG A 142 -3.53 15.43 -2.89
C ARG A 142 -2.87 14.40 -3.83
N LEU A 143 -1.59 14.58 -4.13
CA LEU A 143 -0.87 13.66 -5.04
C LEU A 143 -0.70 12.28 -4.40
N ALA A 144 -0.33 12.22 -3.12
CA ALA A 144 -0.22 10.96 -2.38
C ALA A 144 -1.56 10.22 -2.37
N SER A 145 -2.67 10.90 -1.99
CA SER A 145 -4.00 10.27 -1.94
C SER A 145 -4.51 9.79 -3.30
N ILE A 146 -4.18 10.50 -4.40
CA ILE A 146 -4.55 10.05 -5.75
C ILE A 146 -3.75 8.80 -6.13
N LEU A 147 -2.43 8.77 -5.86
CA LEU A 147 -1.57 7.62 -6.16
C LEU A 147 -1.99 6.37 -5.36
N GLU A 148 -2.22 6.54 -4.06
CA GLU A 148 -2.69 5.45 -3.19
C GLU A 148 -4.06 4.93 -3.61
N GLY A 149 -5.02 5.83 -3.84
CA GLY A 149 -6.37 5.46 -4.27
C GLY A 149 -6.41 4.83 -5.67
N GLU A 150 -5.57 5.29 -6.60
CA GLU A 150 -5.42 4.69 -7.91
C GLU A 150 -4.92 3.25 -7.80
N SER A 151 -3.81 3.05 -7.09
CA SER A 151 -3.21 1.72 -6.95
C SER A 151 -4.14 0.73 -6.24
N LEU A 152 -4.95 1.19 -5.30
CA LEU A 152 -5.92 0.34 -4.62
C LEU A 152 -6.96 -0.28 -5.57
N LEU A 153 -7.27 0.39 -6.69
CA LEU A 153 -8.34 -0.03 -7.62
C LEU A 153 -7.81 -0.54 -8.97
N ASN A 154 -6.62 -0.11 -9.40
CA ASN A 154 -6.08 -0.43 -10.72
C ASN A 154 -5.70 -1.91 -10.89
N ASP A 155 -5.29 -2.57 -9.80
CA ASP A 155 -4.97 -4.00 -9.82
C ASP A 155 -6.20 -4.84 -10.19
N ALA A 156 -7.37 -4.45 -9.72
CA ALA A 156 -8.61 -5.11 -10.08
C ALA A 156 -8.91 -4.96 -11.57
N SER A 157 -8.80 -3.75 -12.13
CA SER A 157 -9.06 -3.52 -13.56
C SER A 157 -8.07 -4.27 -14.44
N SER A 158 -6.80 -4.29 -14.04
CA SER A 158 -5.73 -5.01 -14.70
C SER A 158 -5.99 -6.51 -14.76
N LEU A 159 -6.28 -7.14 -13.61
CA LEU A 159 -6.55 -8.58 -13.54
C LEU A 159 -7.81 -8.98 -14.30
N ILE A 160 -8.82 -8.12 -14.34
CA ILE A 160 -10.01 -8.36 -15.16
C ILE A 160 -9.65 -8.33 -16.66
N ILE A 161 -8.88 -7.33 -17.13
CA ILE A 161 -8.42 -7.27 -18.52
C ILE A 161 -7.56 -8.50 -18.85
N MET A 162 -6.66 -8.90 -17.95
CA MET A 162 -5.81 -10.09 -18.07
C MET A 162 -6.65 -11.36 -18.26
N ARG A 163 -7.71 -11.55 -17.46
CA ARG A 163 -8.61 -12.71 -17.56
C ARG A 163 -9.27 -12.78 -18.94
N PHE A 164 -9.78 -11.66 -19.45
CA PHE A 164 -10.36 -11.61 -20.80
C PHE A 164 -9.33 -11.81 -21.91
N ALA A 165 -8.12 -11.29 -21.73
CA ALA A 165 -7.04 -11.52 -22.69
C ALA A 165 -6.63 -12.99 -22.73
N LEU A 166 -6.56 -13.68 -21.58
CA LEU A 166 -6.30 -15.13 -21.51
C LEU A 166 -7.39 -15.94 -22.24
N ILE A 167 -8.66 -15.62 -22.03
CA ILE A 167 -9.78 -16.27 -22.73
C ILE A 167 -9.64 -16.04 -24.24
N ALA A 168 -9.34 -14.81 -24.67
CA ALA A 168 -9.18 -14.50 -26.09
C ALA A 168 -7.97 -15.19 -26.73
N VAL A 169 -6.87 -15.38 -25.99
CA VAL A 169 -5.71 -16.17 -26.47
C VAL A 169 -6.06 -17.64 -26.61
N GLY A 170 -6.77 -18.22 -25.63
CA GLY A 170 -7.08 -19.65 -25.63
C GLY A 170 -8.23 -20.04 -26.56
N THR A 171 -9.22 -19.17 -26.78
CA THR A 171 -10.39 -19.45 -27.64
C THR A 171 -10.24 -18.90 -29.07
N GLY A 172 -9.32 -17.97 -29.28
CA GLY A 172 -9.21 -17.24 -30.54
C GLY A 172 -10.36 -16.26 -30.82
N GLN A 173 -11.30 -16.10 -29.91
CA GLN A 173 -12.50 -15.25 -30.06
C GLN A 173 -12.63 -14.28 -28.90
N PHE A 174 -13.14 -13.09 -29.19
CA PHE A 174 -13.46 -12.07 -28.20
C PHE A 174 -14.89 -11.57 -28.43
N VAL A 175 -15.78 -11.86 -27.48
CA VAL A 175 -17.20 -11.48 -27.54
C VAL A 175 -17.45 -10.30 -26.62
N MET A 176 -17.56 -9.09 -27.20
CA MET A 176 -17.62 -7.83 -26.47
C MET A 176 -18.76 -7.76 -25.44
N HIS A 177 -19.95 -8.24 -25.78
CA HIS A 177 -21.10 -8.13 -24.86
C HIS A 177 -20.97 -9.09 -23.66
N GLU A 178 -20.41 -10.28 -23.83
CA GLU A 178 -20.14 -11.22 -22.74
C GLU A 178 -19.03 -10.68 -21.85
N ALA A 179 -17.98 -10.10 -22.44
CA ALA A 179 -16.92 -9.45 -21.69
C ALA A 179 -17.44 -8.26 -20.87
N ALA A 180 -18.34 -7.45 -21.42
CA ALA A 180 -18.93 -6.32 -20.71
C ALA A 180 -19.82 -6.77 -19.54
N LEU A 181 -20.66 -7.79 -19.74
CA LEU A 181 -21.50 -8.35 -18.67
C LEU A 181 -20.66 -8.99 -17.55
N SER A 182 -19.66 -9.79 -17.92
CA SER A 182 -18.75 -10.41 -16.96
C SER A 182 -17.94 -9.34 -16.20
N PHE A 183 -17.49 -8.26 -16.87
CA PHE A 183 -16.83 -7.14 -16.20
C PHE A 183 -17.72 -6.53 -15.12
N VAL A 184 -18.99 -6.23 -15.45
CA VAL A 184 -19.95 -5.69 -14.49
C VAL A 184 -20.17 -6.66 -13.33
N TRP A 185 -20.32 -7.96 -13.62
CA TRP A 185 -20.44 -9.00 -12.59
C TRP A 185 -19.22 -9.05 -11.68
N MET A 186 -18.01 -9.07 -12.24
CA MET A 186 -16.75 -9.12 -11.48
C MET A 186 -16.61 -7.91 -10.55
N VAL A 187 -16.98 -6.72 -11.02
CA VAL A 187 -16.90 -5.48 -10.23
C VAL A 187 -17.97 -5.46 -9.14
N LEU A 188 -19.25 -5.63 -9.50
CA LEU A 188 -20.36 -5.53 -8.54
C LEU A 188 -20.38 -6.70 -7.57
N GLY A 189 -20.10 -7.91 -8.04
CA GLY A 189 -19.98 -9.11 -7.23
C GLY A 189 -18.84 -8.99 -6.22
N GLY A 190 -17.65 -8.57 -6.67
CA GLY A 190 -16.51 -8.35 -5.80
C GLY A 190 -16.80 -7.33 -4.71
N ILE A 191 -17.30 -6.15 -5.07
CA ILE A 191 -17.69 -5.12 -4.09
C ILE A 191 -18.76 -5.65 -3.13
N GLY A 192 -19.79 -6.31 -3.65
CA GLY A 192 -20.90 -6.84 -2.86
C GLY A 192 -20.45 -7.88 -1.82
N ILE A 193 -19.64 -8.85 -2.24
CA ILE A 193 -19.07 -9.88 -1.34
C ILE A 193 -18.17 -9.24 -0.29
N GLY A 194 -17.28 -8.32 -0.69
CA GLY A 194 -16.39 -7.65 0.25
C GLY A 194 -17.14 -6.89 1.33
N VAL A 195 -18.12 -6.08 0.95
CA VAL A 195 -18.97 -5.35 1.90
C VAL A 195 -19.78 -6.30 2.78
N LEU A 196 -20.35 -7.38 2.20
CA LEU A 196 -21.12 -8.37 2.96
C LEU A 196 -20.26 -9.06 4.03
N ILE A 197 -19.09 -9.58 3.64
CA ILE A 197 -18.16 -10.22 4.57
C ILE A 197 -17.65 -9.21 5.60
N GLY A 198 -17.29 -8.00 5.16
CA GLY A 198 -16.92 -6.91 6.07
C GLY A 198 -18.00 -6.61 7.09
N PHE A 199 -19.28 -6.61 6.68
CA PHE A 199 -20.41 -6.45 7.59
C PHE A 199 -20.54 -7.63 8.58
N VAL A 200 -20.34 -8.85 8.11
CA VAL A 200 -20.34 -10.05 8.98
C VAL A 200 -19.23 -9.95 10.04
N PHE A 201 -18.01 -9.60 9.66
CA PHE A 201 -16.89 -9.40 10.59
C PHE A 201 -17.17 -8.26 11.57
N PHE A 202 -17.69 -7.12 11.10
CA PHE A 202 -18.11 -6.02 11.96
C PHE A 202 -19.13 -6.47 13.00
N LYS A 203 -20.13 -7.26 12.59
CA LYS A 203 -21.14 -7.81 13.51
C LYS A 203 -20.57 -8.85 14.45
N ALA A 204 -19.66 -9.70 13.98
CA ALA A 204 -18.98 -10.70 14.82
C ALA A 204 -18.22 -10.03 15.95
N HIS A 205 -17.39 -9.04 15.68
CA HIS A 205 -16.66 -8.27 16.69
C HIS A 205 -17.58 -7.56 17.69
N ARG A 206 -18.78 -7.17 17.27
CA ARG A 206 -19.69 -6.42 18.15
C ARG A 206 -20.60 -7.32 18.98
N LEU A 207 -20.95 -8.50 18.48
CA LEU A 207 -21.88 -9.43 19.14
C LEU A 207 -21.16 -10.40 20.09
N PHE A 208 -19.93 -10.78 19.76
CA PHE A 208 -19.15 -11.71 20.59
C PHE A 208 -18.13 -10.94 21.43
N PRO A 209 -17.90 -11.36 22.67
CA PRO A 209 -16.83 -10.80 23.49
C PRO A 209 -15.48 -11.18 22.87
N THR A 210 -14.76 -10.18 22.38
CA THR A 210 -13.43 -10.34 21.81
C THR A 210 -12.37 -9.71 22.69
N ASP A 211 -11.21 -10.32 22.75
CA ASP A 211 -9.99 -9.77 23.31
C ASP A 211 -9.06 -9.25 22.18
N VAL A 212 -7.97 -8.59 22.57
CA VAL A 212 -7.03 -7.99 21.62
C VAL A 212 -6.48 -9.02 20.64
N ASN A 213 -6.16 -10.24 21.10
CA ASN A 213 -5.57 -11.26 20.25
C ASN A 213 -6.59 -11.80 19.25
N THR A 214 -7.82 -12.03 19.71
CA THR A 214 -8.94 -12.45 18.84
C THR A 214 -9.23 -11.41 17.76
N ASP A 215 -9.26 -10.12 18.13
CA ASP A 215 -9.47 -9.03 17.17
C ASP A 215 -8.39 -9.01 16.09
N ILE A 216 -7.12 -9.18 16.47
CA ILE A 216 -6.00 -9.22 15.52
C ILE A 216 -6.12 -10.43 14.58
N VAL A 217 -6.34 -11.63 15.13
CA VAL A 217 -6.45 -12.85 14.32
C VAL A 217 -7.63 -12.77 13.35
N LEU A 218 -8.79 -12.29 13.80
CA LEU A 218 -9.94 -12.06 12.94
C LEU A 218 -9.60 -11.07 11.80
N SER A 219 -8.87 -10.00 12.11
CA SER A 219 -8.45 -9.05 11.08
C SER A 219 -7.50 -9.68 10.05
N LEU A 220 -6.61 -10.60 10.47
CA LEU A 220 -5.69 -11.32 9.58
C LEU A 220 -6.40 -12.32 8.66
N VAL A 221 -7.46 -12.96 9.15
CA VAL A 221 -8.23 -13.95 8.38
C VAL A 221 -9.21 -13.29 7.42
N ALA A 222 -9.75 -12.12 7.77
CA ALA A 222 -10.78 -11.44 7.00
C ALA A 222 -10.42 -11.25 5.50
N PRO A 223 -9.24 -10.72 5.11
CA PRO A 223 -8.91 -10.52 3.69
C PRO A 223 -8.86 -11.83 2.89
N TYR A 224 -8.41 -12.92 3.48
CA TYR A 224 -8.39 -14.22 2.81
C TYR A 224 -9.80 -14.75 2.55
N ILE A 225 -10.70 -14.64 3.52
CA ILE A 225 -12.10 -15.03 3.34
C ILE A 225 -12.77 -14.17 2.28
N MET A 226 -12.53 -12.85 2.29
CA MET A 226 -13.06 -11.92 1.28
C MET A 226 -12.57 -12.29 -0.12
N TYR A 227 -11.28 -12.59 -0.27
CA TYR A 227 -10.66 -12.95 -1.54
C TYR A 227 -11.22 -14.26 -2.07
N ILE A 228 -11.14 -15.35 -1.28
CA ILE A 228 -11.55 -16.70 -1.68
C ILE A 228 -13.05 -16.74 -1.97
N ALA A 229 -13.89 -16.11 -1.15
CA ALA A 229 -15.33 -16.09 -1.37
C ALA A 229 -15.73 -15.38 -2.67
N ALA A 230 -15.02 -14.30 -3.05
CA ALA A 230 -15.29 -13.62 -4.30
C ALA A 230 -14.82 -14.45 -5.52
N GLU A 231 -13.62 -15.01 -5.46
CA GLU A 231 -13.10 -15.88 -6.54
C GLU A 231 -13.97 -17.13 -6.75
N SER A 232 -14.53 -17.70 -5.68
CA SER A 232 -15.41 -18.89 -5.77
C SER A 232 -16.70 -18.68 -6.58
N ILE A 233 -17.14 -17.43 -6.73
CA ILE A 233 -18.29 -17.04 -7.57
C ILE A 233 -17.86 -16.30 -8.86
N GLU A 234 -16.60 -16.47 -9.25
CA GLU A 234 -16.00 -15.85 -10.43
C GLU A 234 -16.10 -14.31 -10.43
N SER A 235 -16.06 -13.68 -9.25
CA SER A 235 -15.99 -12.23 -9.10
C SER A 235 -14.59 -11.79 -8.64
N SER A 236 -14.33 -10.47 -8.61
CA SER A 236 -13.00 -9.96 -8.29
C SER A 236 -12.67 -10.07 -6.80
N GLY A 237 -11.75 -10.99 -6.44
CA GLY A 237 -11.18 -11.11 -5.09
C GLY A 237 -10.50 -9.83 -4.62
N VAL A 238 -9.81 -9.12 -5.52
CA VAL A 238 -9.15 -7.83 -5.25
C VAL A 238 -10.17 -6.78 -4.79
N LEU A 239 -11.24 -6.57 -5.57
CA LEU A 239 -12.29 -5.60 -5.20
C LEU A 239 -13.01 -6.00 -3.92
N SER A 240 -13.15 -7.30 -3.66
CA SER A 240 -13.74 -7.80 -2.42
C SER A 240 -12.90 -7.41 -1.21
N VAL A 241 -11.59 -7.66 -1.24
CA VAL A 241 -10.68 -7.27 -0.15
C VAL A 241 -10.64 -5.77 0.06
N VAL A 242 -10.55 -4.99 -1.03
CA VAL A 242 -10.50 -3.53 -0.97
C VAL A 242 -11.80 -2.96 -0.39
N SER A 243 -12.95 -3.36 -0.90
CA SER A 243 -14.24 -2.82 -0.46
C SER A 243 -14.58 -3.25 0.98
N GLY A 244 -14.28 -4.50 1.35
CA GLY A 244 -14.43 -5.00 2.70
C GLY A 244 -13.46 -4.35 3.69
N GLY A 245 -12.20 -4.17 3.29
CA GLY A 245 -11.18 -3.46 4.06
C GLY A 245 -11.57 -2.00 4.32
N LEU A 246 -11.98 -1.25 3.29
CA LEU A 246 -12.49 0.13 3.43
C LEU A 246 -13.73 0.20 4.33
N TYR A 247 -14.66 -0.78 4.20
CA TYR A 247 -15.84 -0.85 5.04
C TYR A 247 -15.50 -1.00 6.52
N LEU A 248 -14.57 -1.91 6.85
CA LEU A 248 -14.10 -2.15 8.22
C LEU A 248 -13.25 -0.97 8.73
N ALA A 249 -12.33 -0.45 7.92
CA ALA A 249 -11.48 0.68 8.26
C ALA A 249 -12.27 1.92 8.68
N ASN A 250 -13.32 2.26 7.93
CA ASN A 250 -14.18 3.41 8.24
C ASN A 250 -14.97 3.25 9.55
N ARG A 251 -15.08 2.02 10.08
CA ARG A 251 -15.83 1.68 11.29
C ARG A 251 -14.97 1.15 12.43
N LYS A 252 -13.66 1.07 12.27
CA LYS A 252 -12.74 0.46 13.25
C LYS A 252 -12.88 1.01 14.68
N HIS A 253 -13.23 2.30 14.79
CA HIS A 253 -13.46 2.94 16.09
C HIS A 253 -14.77 2.53 16.79
N LEU A 254 -15.71 1.88 16.07
CA LEU A 254 -17.00 1.44 16.63
C LEU A 254 -16.95 0.03 17.21
N PHE A 255 -15.97 -0.78 16.82
CA PHE A 255 -15.91 -2.19 17.22
C PHE A 255 -14.58 -2.64 17.82
N LEU A 256 -13.47 -1.97 17.53
CA LEU A 256 -12.17 -2.30 18.14
C LEU A 256 -11.89 -1.45 19.37
N SER A 257 -11.36 -2.09 20.42
CA SER A 257 -10.81 -1.39 21.57
C SER A 257 -9.58 -0.55 21.20
N ASN A 258 -9.23 0.42 22.04
CA ASN A 258 -8.02 1.23 21.82
C ASN A 258 -6.76 0.36 21.72
N SER A 259 -6.64 -0.64 22.62
CA SER A 259 -5.52 -1.58 22.63
C SER A 259 -5.49 -2.47 21.39
N SER A 260 -6.66 -2.92 20.91
CA SER A 260 -6.77 -3.73 19.69
C SER A 260 -6.33 -2.94 18.47
N ARG A 261 -6.73 -1.66 18.35
CA ARG A 261 -6.33 -0.80 17.22
C ARG A 261 -4.82 -0.59 17.15
N LEU A 262 -4.19 -0.19 18.29
CA LEU A 262 -2.76 0.07 18.32
C LEU A 262 -1.92 -1.19 18.03
N ARG A 263 -2.29 -2.32 18.62
CA ARG A 263 -1.54 -3.57 18.40
C ARG A 263 -1.78 -4.14 17.00
N ALA A 264 -3.00 -4.08 16.48
CA ALA A 264 -3.30 -4.53 15.13
C ALA A 264 -2.49 -3.74 14.08
N GLU A 265 -2.36 -2.43 14.24
CA GLU A 265 -1.57 -1.57 13.34
C GLU A 265 -0.11 -2.05 13.29
N ASN A 266 0.55 -2.27 14.43
CA ASN A 266 1.92 -2.78 14.50
C ASN A 266 2.08 -4.19 13.88
N VAL A 267 1.09 -5.08 14.09
CA VAL A 267 1.12 -6.42 13.50
C VAL A 267 0.98 -6.36 11.98
N TRP A 268 0.04 -5.55 11.47
CA TRP A 268 -0.16 -5.36 10.04
C TRP A 268 1.04 -4.72 9.37
N GLU A 269 1.63 -3.67 9.96
CA GLU A 269 2.84 -3.04 9.45
C GLU A 269 4.00 -4.04 9.35
N SER A 270 4.23 -4.84 10.41
CA SER A 270 5.30 -5.85 10.43
C SER A 270 5.05 -6.97 9.42
N LEU A 271 3.81 -7.46 9.29
CA LEU A 271 3.45 -8.48 8.31
C LEU A 271 3.66 -8.00 6.88
N CYS A 272 3.10 -6.84 6.54
CA CYS A 272 3.22 -6.28 5.19
C CYS A 272 4.67 -5.90 4.85
N PHE A 273 5.46 -5.47 5.84
CA PHE A 273 6.90 -5.24 5.68
C PHE A 273 7.64 -6.51 5.22
N ILE A 274 7.39 -7.66 5.87
CA ILE A 274 7.99 -8.94 5.49
C ILE A 274 7.47 -9.42 4.14
N LEU A 275 6.16 -9.35 3.90
CA LEU A 275 5.56 -9.78 2.64
C LEU A 275 6.08 -8.97 1.45
N ASN A 276 6.11 -7.64 1.56
CA ASN A 276 6.70 -6.77 0.54
C ASN A 276 8.19 -7.10 0.30
N GLY A 277 8.95 -7.30 1.39
CA GLY A 277 10.35 -7.67 1.30
C GLY A 277 10.58 -8.97 0.53
N LEU A 278 9.79 -9.99 0.85
CA LEU A 278 9.85 -11.30 0.19
C LEU A 278 9.52 -11.18 -1.30
N VAL A 279 8.45 -10.49 -1.65
CA VAL A 279 8.05 -10.40 -3.06
C VAL A 279 9.09 -9.66 -3.90
N PHE A 280 9.60 -8.51 -3.44
CA PHE A 280 10.65 -7.80 -4.19
C PHE A 280 11.95 -8.62 -4.31
N MET A 281 12.30 -9.41 -3.31
CA MET A 281 13.44 -10.33 -3.39
C MET A 281 13.18 -11.45 -4.40
N LEU A 282 11.97 -12.03 -4.40
CA LEU A 282 11.57 -13.09 -5.33
C LEU A 282 11.60 -12.59 -6.79
N ILE A 283 11.19 -11.34 -7.05
CA ILE A 283 11.31 -10.73 -8.39
C ILE A 283 12.72 -10.90 -8.95
N GLY A 284 13.75 -10.64 -8.12
CA GLY A 284 15.13 -10.77 -8.54
C GLY A 284 15.60 -12.23 -8.68
N LEU A 285 15.14 -13.12 -7.80
CA LEU A 285 15.54 -14.53 -7.76
C LEU A 285 15.01 -15.35 -8.94
N ASP A 286 13.84 -15.02 -9.50
CA ASP A 286 13.20 -15.78 -10.57
C ASP A 286 13.83 -15.57 -11.95
N LEU A 287 14.72 -14.58 -12.11
CA LEU A 287 15.29 -14.24 -13.42
C LEU A 287 16.00 -15.39 -14.15
N PRO A 288 16.83 -16.23 -13.50
CA PRO A 288 17.50 -17.32 -14.19
C PRO A 288 16.54 -18.35 -14.78
N GLU A 289 15.44 -18.66 -14.07
CA GLU A 289 14.41 -19.56 -14.57
C GLU A 289 13.69 -18.95 -15.79
N ILE A 290 13.35 -17.67 -15.72
CA ILE A 290 12.71 -16.95 -16.83
C ILE A 290 13.64 -16.91 -18.05
N THR A 291 14.94 -16.67 -17.85
CA THR A 291 15.90 -16.56 -18.97
C THR A 291 16.24 -17.91 -19.60
N SER A 292 16.33 -18.98 -18.82
CA SER A 292 16.62 -20.32 -19.35
C SER A 292 15.54 -20.85 -20.29
N ASN A 293 14.32 -20.35 -20.15
CA ASN A 293 13.15 -20.76 -20.92
C ASN A 293 12.87 -19.87 -22.15
N LEU A 294 13.75 -18.91 -22.48
CA LEU A 294 13.66 -18.08 -23.70
C LEU A 294 14.24 -18.84 -24.91
N ASN A 295 13.49 -19.83 -25.42
CA ASN A 295 14.02 -20.76 -26.44
C ASN A 295 14.23 -20.14 -27.85
N ASP A 296 13.43 -19.12 -28.23
CA ASP A 296 13.36 -18.64 -29.63
C ASP A 296 13.85 -17.19 -29.80
N VAL A 297 14.13 -16.46 -28.73
CA VAL A 297 14.50 -15.04 -28.78
C VAL A 297 15.81 -14.80 -28.05
N SER A 298 16.73 -14.08 -28.68
CA SER A 298 17.97 -13.69 -28.00
C SER A 298 17.68 -12.79 -26.80
N ILE A 299 18.44 -12.95 -25.70
CA ILE A 299 18.30 -12.12 -24.48
C ILE A 299 18.38 -10.63 -24.83
N GLY A 300 19.29 -10.24 -25.73
CA GLY A 300 19.43 -8.84 -26.15
C GLY A 300 18.17 -8.28 -26.84
N THR A 301 17.53 -9.08 -27.69
CA THR A 301 16.26 -8.70 -28.35
C THR A 301 15.12 -8.61 -27.33
N ALA A 302 15.04 -9.56 -26.39
CA ALA A 302 14.04 -9.55 -25.32
C ALA A 302 14.19 -8.32 -24.38
N ILE A 303 15.43 -7.95 -24.03
CA ILE A 303 15.70 -6.68 -23.32
C ILE A 303 15.25 -5.48 -24.15
N GLY A 304 15.53 -5.47 -25.45
CA GLY A 304 15.07 -4.41 -26.36
C GLY A 304 13.55 -4.22 -26.35
N TYR A 305 12.79 -5.32 -26.36
CA TYR A 305 11.33 -5.27 -26.21
C TYR A 305 10.91 -4.74 -24.84
N GLY A 306 11.55 -5.16 -23.76
CA GLY A 306 11.30 -4.65 -22.42
C GLY A 306 11.56 -3.14 -22.29
N VAL A 307 12.66 -2.64 -22.86
CA VAL A 307 12.98 -1.20 -22.91
C VAL A 307 11.92 -0.44 -23.72
N LEU A 308 11.52 -0.95 -24.88
CA LEU A 308 10.48 -0.36 -25.72
C LEU A 308 9.16 -0.24 -24.97
N ILE A 309 8.68 -1.34 -24.38
CA ILE A 309 7.43 -1.35 -23.62
C ILE A 309 7.52 -0.41 -22.42
N THR A 310 8.65 -0.36 -21.71
CA THR A 310 8.87 0.59 -20.61
C THR A 310 8.75 2.04 -21.08
N ALA A 311 9.37 2.39 -22.20
CA ALA A 311 9.28 3.74 -22.76
C ALA A 311 7.83 4.08 -23.15
N VAL A 312 7.11 3.16 -23.78
CA VAL A 312 5.69 3.33 -24.11
C VAL A 312 4.85 3.57 -22.87
N LEU A 313 5.04 2.76 -21.82
CA LEU A 313 4.32 2.89 -20.55
C LEU A 313 4.52 4.27 -19.90
N ILE A 314 5.75 4.75 -19.85
CA ILE A 314 6.09 6.07 -19.27
C ILE A 314 5.41 7.19 -20.10
N VAL A 315 5.55 7.15 -21.41
CA VAL A 315 5.00 8.18 -22.31
C VAL A 315 3.48 8.20 -22.23
N VAL A 316 2.82 7.04 -22.37
CA VAL A 316 1.36 6.94 -22.33
C VAL A 316 0.83 7.44 -20.99
N ARG A 317 1.48 7.08 -19.89
CA ARG A 317 1.05 7.49 -18.55
C ARG A 317 1.17 9.01 -18.34
N ILE A 318 2.28 9.61 -18.77
CA ILE A 318 2.45 11.07 -18.70
C ILE A 318 1.38 11.76 -19.56
N LEU A 319 1.18 11.32 -20.81
CA LEU A 319 0.17 11.90 -21.70
C LEU A 319 -1.25 11.74 -21.12
N SER A 320 -1.55 10.59 -20.52
CA SER A 320 -2.84 10.32 -19.87
C SER A 320 -3.06 11.22 -18.65
N ALA A 321 -2.02 11.47 -17.86
CA ALA A 321 -2.10 12.39 -16.72
C ALA A 321 -2.44 13.82 -17.17
N TYR A 322 -1.79 14.31 -18.22
CA TYR A 322 -2.14 15.61 -18.83
C TYR A 322 -3.54 15.58 -19.47
N GLY A 323 -3.89 14.50 -20.17
CA GLY A 323 -5.22 14.32 -20.75
C GLY A 323 -6.32 14.37 -19.70
N ALA A 324 -6.13 13.74 -18.54
CA ALA A 324 -7.07 13.79 -17.43
C ALA A 324 -7.25 15.23 -16.88
N VAL A 325 -6.17 16.03 -16.84
CA VAL A 325 -6.27 17.44 -16.44
C VAL A 325 -7.05 18.25 -17.48
N VAL A 326 -6.73 18.10 -18.76
CA VAL A 326 -7.48 18.79 -19.83
C VAL A 326 -8.95 18.40 -19.80
N PHE A 327 -9.25 17.10 -19.68
CA PHE A 327 -10.62 16.63 -19.54
C PHE A 327 -11.32 17.24 -18.34
N THR A 328 -10.66 17.31 -17.17
CA THR A 328 -11.23 17.93 -15.96
C THR A 328 -11.47 19.42 -16.14
N LEU A 329 -10.56 20.13 -16.84
CA LEU A 329 -10.72 21.55 -17.13
C LEU A 329 -11.91 21.83 -18.07
N ILE A 330 -12.19 20.95 -19.01
CA ILE A 330 -13.36 21.02 -19.88
C ILE A 330 -14.63 20.64 -19.08
N ALA A 331 -14.57 19.51 -18.38
CA ALA A 331 -15.70 18.95 -17.63
C ALA A 331 -16.19 19.84 -16.49
N ARG A 332 -15.32 20.68 -15.89
CA ARG A 332 -15.72 21.62 -14.82
C ARG A 332 -16.80 22.62 -15.24
N ASN A 333 -16.97 22.85 -16.53
CA ASN A 333 -18.02 23.73 -17.06
C ASN A 333 -19.40 23.07 -17.05
N PHE A 334 -19.46 21.73 -16.97
CA PHE A 334 -20.70 20.94 -17.07
C PHE A 334 -21.02 20.19 -15.76
N ILE A 335 -20.00 19.85 -14.95
CA ILE A 335 -20.14 19.06 -13.73
C ILE A 335 -19.33 19.66 -12.59
N THR A 336 -19.81 19.45 -11.36
CA THR A 336 -19.04 19.85 -10.17
C THR A 336 -17.78 19.01 -10.04
N VAL A 337 -16.62 19.68 -10.04
CA VAL A 337 -15.29 19.06 -9.84
C VAL A 337 -14.84 19.25 -8.39
N ALA A 338 -13.99 18.35 -7.89
CA ALA A 338 -13.49 18.38 -6.53
C ALA A 338 -12.67 19.64 -6.22
N ASP A 339 -11.96 20.18 -7.22
CA ASP A 339 -11.23 21.43 -7.13
C ASP A 339 -11.36 22.22 -8.45
N LYS A 340 -11.70 23.51 -8.34
CA LYS A 340 -11.81 24.42 -9.48
C LYS A 340 -10.46 24.97 -9.94
N ARG A 341 -9.41 24.85 -9.12
CA ARG A 341 -8.07 25.34 -9.43
C ARG A 341 -7.40 24.40 -10.43
N SER A 342 -6.59 24.97 -11.32
CA SER A 342 -5.76 24.16 -12.21
C SER A 342 -4.62 23.53 -11.42
N PRO A 343 -4.38 22.22 -11.53
CA PRO A 343 -3.25 21.55 -10.85
C PRO A 343 -1.88 21.97 -11.41
N GLY A 344 -1.87 22.88 -12.41
CA GLY A 344 -0.65 23.27 -13.11
C GLY A 344 -0.07 22.14 -13.97
N VAL A 345 1.18 22.32 -14.40
CA VAL A 345 1.88 21.37 -15.29
C VAL A 345 2.71 20.36 -14.47
N LYS A 346 3.18 20.75 -13.30
CA LYS A 346 4.13 19.97 -12.50
C LYS A 346 3.49 18.75 -11.83
N GLY A 347 2.29 18.90 -11.27
CA GLY A 347 1.57 17.83 -10.58
C GLY A 347 1.27 16.62 -11.51
N PRO A 348 0.64 16.84 -12.66
CA PRO A 348 0.37 15.77 -13.63
C PRO A 348 1.63 15.06 -14.13
N PHE A 349 2.73 15.78 -14.31
CA PHE A 349 4.00 15.17 -14.69
C PHE A 349 4.50 14.18 -13.60
N ILE A 350 4.52 14.61 -12.33
CA ILE A 350 4.93 13.73 -11.22
C ILE A 350 3.99 12.53 -11.10
N LEU A 351 2.67 12.72 -11.24
CA LEU A 351 1.68 11.64 -11.23
C LEU A 351 1.93 10.63 -12.37
N GLY A 352 2.26 11.13 -13.55
CA GLY A 352 2.63 10.30 -14.69
C GLY A 352 3.97 9.57 -14.49
N TRP A 353 4.96 10.25 -13.95
CA TRP A 353 6.30 9.69 -13.68
C TRP A 353 6.31 8.67 -12.52
N ALA A 354 5.45 8.83 -11.52
CA ALA A 354 5.37 7.94 -10.36
C ALA A 354 4.76 6.56 -10.65
N GLY A 355 4.59 6.21 -11.93
CA GLY A 355 3.97 4.95 -12.35
C GLY A 355 4.92 3.75 -12.38
N MET A 356 5.61 3.45 -11.28
CA MET A 356 6.45 2.26 -11.14
C MET A 356 5.60 0.98 -11.14
N ARG A 357 6.17 -0.12 -11.61
CA ARG A 357 5.55 -1.46 -11.59
C ARG A 357 6.18 -2.28 -10.49
N GLY A 358 5.40 -3.21 -9.92
CA GLY A 358 5.86 -3.97 -8.77
C GLY A 358 5.26 -5.36 -8.67
N VAL A 359 4.86 -5.68 -7.46
CA VAL A 359 4.46 -7.01 -6.99
C VAL A 359 3.35 -7.63 -7.82
N VAL A 360 2.28 -6.90 -8.05
CA VAL A 360 1.08 -7.43 -8.73
C VAL A 360 1.37 -7.74 -10.20
N SER A 361 2.20 -6.93 -10.86
CA SER A 361 2.61 -7.21 -12.24
C SER A 361 3.41 -8.50 -12.38
N LEU A 362 4.33 -8.80 -11.44
CA LEU A 362 5.05 -10.06 -11.45
C LEU A 362 4.13 -11.24 -11.15
N ALA A 363 3.33 -11.14 -10.09
CA ALA A 363 2.39 -12.18 -9.70
C ALA A 363 1.43 -12.50 -10.87
N ALA A 364 0.91 -11.46 -11.54
CA ALA A 364 0.07 -11.62 -12.72
C ALA A 364 0.81 -12.30 -13.89
N ALA A 365 2.07 -11.95 -14.14
CA ALA A 365 2.86 -12.60 -15.17
C ALA A 365 3.08 -14.09 -14.84
N LEU A 366 3.51 -14.40 -13.62
CA LEU A 366 3.76 -15.77 -13.18
C LEU A 366 2.49 -16.64 -13.23
N SER A 367 1.33 -16.07 -12.97
CA SER A 367 0.04 -16.79 -12.99
C SER A 367 -0.44 -17.14 -14.41
N ILE A 368 0.24 -16.72 -15.46
CA ILE A 368 -0.07 -17.17 -16.81
C ILE A 368 0.15 -18.69 -16.87
N PRO A 369 -0.89 -19.51 -17.16
CA PRO A 369 -0.73 -20.95 -17.24
C PRO A 369 0.14 -21.36 -18.45
N VAL A 370 0.83 -22.49 -18.36
CA VAL A 370 1.58 -23.04 -19.49
C VAL A 370 0.63 -23.51 -20.60
N TYR A 371 -0.47 -24.11 -20.21
CA TYR A 371 -1.54 -24.58 -21.10
C TYR A 371 -2.86 -23.93 -20.72
N TYR A 372 -3.63 -23.51 -21.71
CA TYR A 372 -5.01 -23.06 -21.53
C TYR A 372 -5.93 -23.88 -22.46
N ASN A 373 -6.87 -24.63 -21.88
CA ASN A 373 -7.72 -25.58 -22.63
C ASN A 373 -6.90 -26.51 -23.54
N ASP A 374 -5.86 -27.13 -23.00
CA ASP A 374 -4.92 -28.04 -23.71
C ASP A 374 -4.11 -27.39 -24.83
N VAL A 375 -4.19 -26.07 -25.00
CA VAL A 375 -3.38 -25.30 -25.97
C VAL A 375 -2.19 -24.67 -25.24
N LEU A 376 -0.98 -24.94 -25.76
CA LEU A 376 0.24 -24.29 -25.23
C LEU A 376 0.12 -22.78 -25.47
N LEU A 377 0.26 -21.98 -24.40
CA LEU A 377 0.23 -20.52 -24.50
C LEU A 377 1.50 -20.01 -25.20
N PRO A 378 1.38 -19.46 -26.42
CA PRO A 378 2.53 -18.97 -27.16
C PRO A 378 3.15 -17.77 -26.43
N GLN A 379 4.46 -17.60 -26.57
CA GLN A 379 5.20 -16.44 -26.08
C GLN A 379 5.10 -16.16 -24.55
N ARG A 380 4.60 -17.12 -23.74
CA ARG A 380 4.48 -16.97 -22.27
C ARG A 380 5.79 -16.52 -21.63
N ASN A 381 6.90 -17.20 -21.95
CA ASN A 381 8.21 -16.91 -21.36
C ASN A 381 8.74 -15.53 -21.77
N LEU A 382 8.41 -15.09 -22.99
CA LEU A 382 8.76 -13.75 -23.45
C LEU A 382 7.94 -12.66 -22.70
N ILE A 383 6.66 -12.91 -22.44
CA ILE A 383 5.82 -12.02 -21.62
C ILE A 383 6.39 -11.90 -20.19
N LEU A 384 6.76 -13.01 -19.56
CA LEU A 384 7.43 -13.04 -18.26
C LEU A 384 8.71 -12.21 -18.25
N PHE A 385 9.56 -12.41 -19.24
CA PHE A 385 10.83 -11.70 -19.35
C PHE A 385 10.65 -10.20 -19.59
N ILE A 386 9.76 -9.81 -20.50
CA ILE A 386 9.43 -8.40 -20.76
C ILE A 386 8.89 -7.75 -19.48
N THR A 387 7.98 -8.43 -18.77
CA THR A 387 7.42 -7.93 -17.50
C THR A 387 8.51 -7.71 -16.45
N PHE A 388 9.44 -8.66 -16.30
CA PHE A 388 10.59 -8.51 -15.42
C PHE A 388 11.44 -7.28 -15.78
N VAL A 389 11.79 -7.12 -17.05
CA VAL A 389 12.58 -5.96 -17.51
C VAL A 389 11.83 -4.64 -17.25
N VAL A 390 10.52 -4.61 -17.50
CA VAL A 390 9.67 -3.44 -17.22
C VAL A 390 9.69 -3.09 -15.72
N ILE A 391 9.50 -4.09 -14.84
CA ILE A 391 9.54 -3.89 -13.38
C ILE A 391 10.89 -3.33 -12.97
N LEU A 392 11.98 -3.99 -13.38
CA LEU A 392 13.33 -3.58 -13.05
C LEU A 392 13.63 -2.14 -13.51
N LEU A 393 13.35 -1.84 -14.79
CA LEU A 393 13.62 -0.51 -15.34
C LEU A 393 12.77 0.57 -14.69
N THR A 394 11.49 0.33 -14.44
CA THR A 394 10.63 1.32 -13.80
C THR A 394 11.03 1.55 -12.34
N LEU A 395 11.34 0.50 -11.59
CA LEU A 395 11.83 0.63 -10.21
C LEU A 395 13.15 1.38 -10.13
N VAL A 396 14.12 1.04 -10.98
CA VAL A 396 15.45 1.68 -10.94
C VAL A 396 15.38 3.10 -11.52
N LEU A 397 14.86 3.27 -12.75
CA LEU A 397 14.86 4.57 -13.41
C LEU A 397 13.95 5.57 -12.69
N GLN A 398 12.66 5.22 -12.54
CA GLN A 398 11.70 6.12 -11.91
C GLN A 398 11.95 6.25 -10.40
N GLY A 399 12.31 5.14 -9.74
CA GLY A 399 12.56 5.14 -8.31
C GLY A 399 13.74 6.00 -7.87
N LEU A 400 14.84 6.02 -8.61
CA LEU A 400 15.99 6.86 -8.31
C LEU A 400 15.78 8.32 -8.72
N THR A 401 15.03 8.56 -9.80
CA THR A 401 14.83 9.92 -10.32
C THR A 401 13.67 10.66 -9.69
N LEU A 402 12.65 9.97 -9.18
CA LEU A 402 11.43 10.58 -8.61
C LEU A 402 11.73 11.55 -7.45
N PRO A 403 12.57 11.22 -6.44
CA PRO A 403 12.89 12.15 -5.37
C PRO A 403 13.58 13.42 -5.86
N TYR A 404 14.47 13.27 -6.84
CA TYR A 404 15.15 14.42 -7.47
C TYR A 404 14.17 15.32 -8.21
N LEU A 405 13.26 14.74 -9.00
CA LEU A 405 12.24 15.48 -9.75
C LEU A 405 11.28 16.23 -8.83
N ILE A 406 10.82 15.60 -7.75
CA ILE A 406 9.94 16.25 -6.75
C ILE A 406 10.62 17.46 -6.12
N ARG A 407 11.87 17.30 -5.67
CA ARG A 407 12.64 18.42 -5.09
C ARG A 407 12.86 19.56 -6.08
N LYS A 408 13.24 19.23 -7.34
CA LYS A 408 13.49 20.20 -8.40
C LYS A 408 12.22 20.98 -8.80
N MET A 409 11.07 20.31 -8.80
CA MET A 409 9.81 20.93 -9.21
C MET A 409 9.20 21.83 -8.13
N ASN A 410 9.60 21.66 -6.87
CA ASN A 410 9.11 22.42 -5.73
C ASN A 410 7.57 22.55 -5.78
N LEU A 411 6.89 21.41 -5.56
CA LEU A 411 5.43 21.35 -5.63
C LEU A 411 4.84 22.14 -4.47
N VAL A 412 3.98 23.09 -4.79
CA VAL A 412 3.23 23.86 -3.79
C VAL A 412 1.95 23.11 -3.46
N ASP A 413 1.67 22.90 -2.17
CA ASP A 413 0.36 22.38 -1.75
C ASP A 413 -0.70 23.48 -1.97
N GLN A 414 -1.63 23.18 -2.87
CA GLN A 414 -2.69 24.11 -3.27
C GLN A 414 -3.97 23.93 -2.44
N ASP A 415 -4.03 22.90 -1.60
CA ASP A 415 -5.29 22.52 -0.92
C ASP A 415 -5.60 23.39 0.31
N ASN A 416 -4.78 24.42 0.61
CA ASN A 416 -4.97 25.31 1.77
C ASN A 416 -5.21 24.55 3.08
N HIS A 417 -4.63 23.35 3.23
CA HIS A 417 -4.62 22.70 4.54
C HIS A 417 -3.74 23.51 5.48
N LEU A 418 -4.23 23.73 6.68
CA LEU A 418 -3.36 24.23 7.76
C LEU A 418 -2.18 23.27 7.89
N PRO A 419 -0.97 23.78 8.15
CA PRO A 419 0.15 22.94 8.53
C PRO A 419 -0.29 21.94 9.61
N GLU A 420 0.20 20.71 9.56
CA GLU A 420 -0.31 19.63 10.42
C GLU A 420 -0.26 20.00 11.90
N GLY A 421 0.82 20.68 12.34
CA GLY A 421 0.94 21.18 13.70
C GLY A 421 -0.07 22.26 14.06
N GLU A 422 -0.32 23.21 13.18
CA GLU A 422 -1.33 24.24 13.43
C GLU A 422 -2.73 23.65 13.49
N ALA A 423 -3.06 22.71 12.60
CA ALA A 423 -4.33 21.99 12.60
C ALA A 423 -4.50 21.16 13.88
N TYR A 424 -3.43 20.45 14.31
CA TYR A 424 -3.42 19.68 15.54
C TYR A 424 -3.66 20.59 16.77
N LEU A 425 -2.94 21.70 16.86
CA LEU A 425 -3.08 22.66 17.94
C LEU A 425 -4.48 23.27 18.00
N GLN A 426 -5.04 23.62 16.85
CA GLN A 426 -6.40 24.16 16.77
C GLN A 426 -7.45 23.13 17.23
N LEU A 427 -7.34 21.90 16.77
CA LEU A 427 -8.23 20.82 17.18
C LEU A 427 -8.10 20.49 18.67
N TYR A 428 -6.87 20.48 19.21
CA TYR A 428 -6.63 20.23 20.63
C TYR A 428 -7.28 21.32 21.49
N LYS A 429 -7.13 22.62 21.12
CA LYS A 429 -7.79 23.73 21.83
C LYS A 429 -9.32 23.57 21.82
N GLN A 430 -9.90 23.27 20.67
CA GLN A 430 -11.35 23.06 20.56
C GLN A 430 -11.83 21.87 21.40
N LEU A 431 -11.07 20.76 21.40
CA LEU A 431 -11.38 19.60 22.21
C LEU A 431 -11.29 19.89 23.72
N ALA A 432 -10.26 20.62 24.16
CA ALA A 432 -10.10 21.02 25.55
C ALA A 432 -11.27 21.90 26.01
N GLU A 433 -11.62 22.90 25.20
CA GLU A 433 -12.74 23.81 25.50
C GLU A 433 -14.09 23.06 25.57
N GLN A 434 -14.40 22.26 24.57
CA GLN A 434 -15.64 21.47 24.55
C GLN A 434 -15.70 20.44 25.70
N SER A 435 -14.57 19.81 26.03
CA SER A 435 -14.48 18.87 27.15
C SER A 435 -14.71 19.56 28.49
N LEU A 436 -14.17 20.78 28.66
CA LEU A 436 -14.36 21.58 29.86
C LEU A 436 -15.83 22.01 30.03
N VAL A 437 -16.47 22.47 28.96
CA VAL A 437 -17.90 22.81 28.96
C VAL A 437 -18.73 21.59 29.31
N HIS A 438 -18.50 20.46 28.64
CA HIS A 438 -19.22 19.21 28.90
C HIS A 438 -19.06 18.71 30.34
N LEU A 439 -17.84 18.81 30.90
CA LEU A 439 -17.57 18.43 32.29
C LEU A 439 -18.33 19.33 33.28
N LYS A 440 -18.33 20.66 33.04
CA LYS A 440 -19.02 21.61 33.92
C LYS A 440 -20.56 21.48 33.85
N GLU A 441 -21.11 21.16 32.68
CA GLU A 441 -22.56 21.03 32.49
C GLU A 441 -23.12 19.69 32.98
N ASN A 442 -22.42 18.58 32.72
CA ASN A 442 -22.99 17.24 32.98
C ASN A 442 -22.50 16.60 34.28
N TYR A 443 -21.36 17.06 34.85
CA TYR A 443 -20.74 16.47 36.03
C TYR A 443 -20.33 17.53 37.07
N PRO A 444 -21.19 18.50 37.42
CA PRO A 444 -20.83 19.60 38.32
C PRO A 444 -20.58 19.14 39.79
N GLU A 445 -21.26 18.11 40.25
CA GLU A 445 -21.12 17.55 41.60
C GLU A 445 -19.79 16.79 41.74
N GLU A 446 -19.49 15.90 40.77
CA GLU A 446 -18.25 15.11 40.71
C GLU A 446 -17.03 16.04 40.56
N LEU A 447 -17.18 17.10 39.79
CA LEU A 447 -16.11 18.10 39.61
C LEU A 447 -15.79 18.83 40.95
N ARG A 448 -16.80 19.08 41.77
CA ARG A 448 -16.61 19.68 43.09
C ARG A 448 -15.97 18.73 44.10
N GLN A 449 -16.28 17.43 44.03
CA GLN A 449 -15.88 16.44 45.02
C GLN A 449 -14.54 15.77 44.72
N GLN A 450 -14.18 15.64 43.45
CA GLN A 450 -13.01 14.86 43.03
C GLN A 450 -11.84 15.76 42.60
N GLN A 451 -10.73 15.73 43.34
CA GLN A 451 -9.52 16.50 43.05
C GLN A 451 -8.93 16.16 41.65
N VAL A 452 -9.04 14.91 41.20
CA VAL A 452 -8.53 14.47 39.92
C VAL A 452 -9.28 15.19 38.78
N LEU A 453 -10.60 15.33 38.88
CA LEU A 453 -11.40 16.05 37.88
C LEU A 453 -11.11 17.56 37.89
N GLN A 454 -10.85 18.14 39.06
CA GLN A 454 -10.44 19.53 39.18
C GLN A 454 -9.07 19.77 38.55
N GLN A 455 -8.10 18.88 38.73
CA GLN A 455 -6.80 18.96 38.05
C GLN A 455 -6.94 18.82 36.52
N LEU A 456 -7.81 17.90 36.06
CA LEU A 456 -8.10 17.75 34.65
C LEU A 456 -8.75 19.01 34.04
N ALA A 457 -9.71 19.61 34.74
CA ALA A 457 -10.35 20.85 34.32
C ALA A 457 -9.35 21.99 34.24
N ARG A 458 -8.49 22.15 35.26
CA ARG A 458 -7.39 23.16 35.23
C ARG A 458 -6.45 22.93 34.06
N LYS A 459 -6.06 21.69 33.80
CA LYS A 459 -5.23 21.36 32.65
C LYS A 459 -5.88 21.78 31.32
N TRP A 460 -7.19 21.64 31.18
CA TRP A 460 -7.92 22.09 30.00
C TRP A 460 -8.09 23.62 29.96
N GLU A 461 -8.26 24.28 31.09
CA GLU A 461 -8.27 25.74 31.19
C GLU A 461 -6.91 26.35 30.83
N ASP A 462 -5.83 25.75 31.35
CA ASP A 462 -4.45 26.20 31.09
C ASP A 462 -3.97 25.85 29.68
N SER A 463 -4.67 24.92 28.96
CA SER A 463 -4.28 24.51 27.59
C SER A 463 -4.30 25.65 26.57
N HIS A 464 -4.98 26.77 26.86
CA HIS A 464 -4.86 28.00 26.09
C HIS A 464 -3.49 28.69 26.23
N GLN A 465 -2.82 28.54 27.37
CA GLN A 465 -1.51 29.16 27.64
C GLN A 465 -0.34 28.18 27.48
N LEU A 466 -0.58 26.89 27.67
CA LEU A 466 0.47 25.85 27.67
C LEU A 466 0.90 25.43 26.26
N LEU A 467 0.08 25.65 25.24
CA LEU A 467 0.36 25.17 23.88
C LEU A 467 1.44 25.97 23.11
N GLU A 468 1.74 27.22 23.52
CA GLU A 468 2.97 27.89 23.07
C GLU A 468 4.23 27.32 23.76
N ASN A 469 4.05 26.61 24.90
CA ASN A 469 5.13 26.00 25.68
C ASN A 469 5.13 24.45 25.63
N GLU A 470 4.06 23.78 25.15
CA GLU A 470 3.98 22.30 25.07
C GLU A 470 4.59 21.71 23.78
N ILE A 471 4.96 22.48 22.80
CA ILE A 471 6.07 22.11 21.91
C ILE A 471 7.30 22.19 22.82
N MET A 472 7.50 21.12 23.59
CA MET A 472 8.60 21.02 24.53
C MET A 472 9.87 21.33 23.76
N ALA A 473 10.51 22.46 24.07
CA ALA A 473 11.76 22.85 23.42
C ALA A 473 12.66 21.60 23.36
N THR A 474 13.31 21.38 22.24
CA THR A 474 14.12 20.18 21.97
C THR A 474 15.05 19.85 23.16
N GLU A 475 15.50 20.86 23.86
CA GLU A 475 16.32 20.76 25.09
C GLU A 475 15.53 20.13 26.27
N CYS A 476 14.31 20.58 26.53
CA CYS A 476 13.46 20.00 27.59
C CYS A 476 13.11 18.55 27.31
N ARG A 477 12.87 18.20 26.05
CA ARG A 477 12.62 16.82 25.62
C ARG A 477 13.81 15.90 25.89
N VAL A 478 15.02 16.35 25.56
CA VAL A 478 16.24 15.58 25.84
C VAL A 478 16.37 15.30 27.34
N VAL A 479 16.12 16.32 28.18
CA VAL A 479 16.14 16.16 29.63
C VAL A 479 15.07 15.18 30.09
N TYR A 480 13.83 15.30 29.58
CA TYR A 480 12.73 14.40 29.98
C TYR A 480 13.01 12.93 29.61
N VAL A 481 13.46 12.67 28.39
CA VAL A 481 13.85 11.31 27.94
C VAL A 481 15.02 10.78 28.79
N SER A 482 15.99 11.63 29.14
CA SER A 482 17.08 11.27 30.06
C SER A 482 16.54 10.86 31.43
N MET A 483 15.54 11.59 31.96
CA MET A 483 14.87 11.21 33.23
C MET A 483 14.13 9.89 33.13
N LEU A 484 13.39 9.62 32.05
CA LEU A 484 12.74 8.33 31.83
C LEU A 484 13.76 7.18 31.80
N ASN A 485 14.89 7.37 31.13
CA ASN A 485 15.96 6.39 31.09
C ASN A 485 16.55 6.14 32.49
N LYS A 486 16.70 7.21 33.28
CA LYS A 486 17.17 7.07 34.65
C LYS A 486 16.17 6.32 35.56
N GLN A 487 14.89 6.56 35.38
CA GLN A 487 13.82 5.79 36.07
C GLN A 487 13.86 4.30 35.69
N ARG A 488 14.14 3.98 34.39
CA ARG A 488 14.33 2.58 33.95
C ARG A 488 15.54 1.93 34.61
N GLU A 489 16.64 2.66 34.80
CA GLU A 489 17.82 2.16 35.53
C GLU A 489 17.44 1.84 36.98
N TRP A 490 16.77 2.74 37.70
CA TRP A 490 16.33 2.52 39.07
C TRP A 490 15.39 1.31 39.18
N LEU A 491 14.42 1.16 38.28
CA LEU A 491 13.53 0.02 38.27
C LEU A 491 14.27 -1.30 38.04
N ARG A 492 15.30 -1.31 37.17
CA ARG A 492 16.16 -2.48 36.95
C ARG A 492 16.99 -2.82 38.21
N ASP A 493 17.47 -1.81 38.92
CA ASP A 493 18.19 -2.01 40.19
C ASP A 493 17.27 -2.52 41.28
N TRP A 494 16.06 -1.96 41.42
CA TRP A 494 15.06 -2.44 42.37
C TRP A 494 14.56 -3.85 42.03
N ASN A 495 14.59 -4.28 40.80
CA ASN A 495 14.25 -5.65 40.41
C ASN A 495 15.22 -6.72 40.97
N LYS A 496 16.37 -6.30 41.49
CA LYS A 496 17.31 -7.19 42.19
C LYS A 496 16.86 -7.53 43.61
N ASP A 497 15.91 -6.77 44.16
CA ASP A 497 15.33 -7.00 45.48
C ASP A 497 14.21 -8.05 45.37
N TYR A 498 14.41 -9.21 46.02
CA TYR A 498 13.46 -10.33 46.01
C TYR A 498 12.14 -10.03 46.69
N THR A 499 12.00 -8.89 47.40
CA THR A 499 10.75 -8.48 48.04
C THR A 499 9.78 -7.81 47.04
N ILE A 500 10.26 -7.39 45.88
CA ILE A 500 9.47 -6.73 44.84
C ILE A 500 9.17 -7.74 43.73
N ASP A 501 7.89 -7.92 43.43
CA ASP A 501 7.46 -8.78 42.32
C ASP A 501 7.89 -8.19 40.95
N GLU A 502 8.57 -9.00 40.15
CA GLU A 502 9.04 -8.63 38.84
C GLU A 502 7.88 -8.16 37.90
N GLU A 503 6.67 -8.69 38.08
CA GLU A 503 5.51 -8.26 37.31
C GLU A 503 5.16 -6.78 37.59
N VAL A 504 5.33 -6.31 38.81
CA VAL A 504 5.13 -4.90 39.16
C VAL A 504 6.16 -4.02 38.49
N ILE A 505 7.43 -4.44 38.45
CA ILE A 505 8.51 -3.75 37.78
C ILE A 505 8.21 -3.67 36.25
N ARG A 506 7.79 -4.77 35.63
CA ARG A 506 7.41 -4.81 34.22
C ARG A 506 6.25 -3.86 33.88
N LYS A 507 5.23 -3.77 34.76
CA LYS A 507 4.12 -2.82 34.59
C LYS A 507 4.60 -1.36 34.63
N HIS A 508 5.54 -1.04 35.54
CA HIS A 508 6.11 0.30 35.60
C HIS A 508 7.00 0.61 34.36
N LEU A 509 7.83 -0.34 33.92
CA LEU A 509 8.62 -0.18 32.68
C LEU A 509 7.72 0.08 31.47
N HIS A 510 6.65 -0.71 31.34
CA HIS A 510 5.67 -0.51 30.26
C HIS A 510 4.99 0.86 30.31
N ARG A 511 4.69 1.38 31.52
CA ARG A 511 4.16 2.73 31.68
C ARG A 511 5.15 3.80 31.18
N LEU A 512 6.44 3.67 31.52
CA LEU A 512 7.48 4.59 31.03
C LEU A 512 7.63 4.54 29.52
N ASP A 513 7.49 3.34 28.91
CA ASP A 513 7.54 3.17 27.47
C ASP A 513 6.35 3.88 26.77
N LEU A 514 5.14 3.79 27.35
CA LEU A 514 3.97 4.52 26.86
C LEU A 514 4.13 6.04 26.98
N GLU A 515 4.76 6.52 28.06
CA GLU A 515 5.06 7.95 28.23
C GLU A 515 6.07 8.43 27.18
N GLU A 516 7.11 7.65 26.89
CA GLU A 516 8.10 7.99 25.87
C GLU A 516 7.48 7.96 24.45
N GLU A 517 6.65 6.96 24.14
CA GLU A 517 5.93 6.90 22.85
C GLU A 517 4.98 8.11 22.67
N LYS A 518 4.26 8.49 23.72
CA LYS A 518 3.44 9.71 23.69
C LYS A 518 4.27 10.95 23.36
N MET A 519 5.48 11.06 23.93
CA MET A 519 6.39 12.18 23.66
C MET A 519 6.94 12.15 22.24
N LYS A 520 7.23 10.97 21.69
CA LYS A 520 7.66 10.83 20.28
C LYS A 520 6.56 11.24 19.32
N PHE A 521 5.32 10.82 19.60
CA PHE A 521 4.16 11.18 18.77
C PHE A 521 3.93 12.70 18.72
N LEU A 522 4.14 13.41 19.83
CA LEU A 522 4.03 14.86 19.89
C LEU A 522 5.21 15.61 19.21
N ALA A 523 6.27 14.90 18.84
CA ALA A 523 7.50 15.46 18.30
C ALA A 523 7.80 15.09 16.84
N THR A 524 6.94 14.35 16.18
CA THR A 524 7.06 13.99 14.75
C THR A 524 6.63 15.13 13.83
N GLU A 525 7.16 16.31 14.08
CA GLU A 525 7.05 17.47 13.17
C GLU A 525 8.42 17.97 12.71
#